data_c02c0abeae6fc5bee92f74f98c2a8e05
#
_entry.id   c02c0abeae6fc5bee92f74f98c2a8e05
#
_cell.length_a   1.000
_cell.length_b   1.000
_cell.length_c   1.000
_cell.angle_alpha   90.00
_cell.angle_beta   90.00
_cell.angle_gamma   90.00
#
_symmetry.space_group_name_H-M   'P 1'
#
loop_
_entity.id
_entity.type
_entity.pdbx_description
1 polymer ?
#
loop_
_entity_poly.entity_id
_entity_poly.type
_entity_poly.pdbx_seq_one_letter_code
_entity_poly.pdbx_strand_id
1 'polypeptide(L)'
;MKTIQPWLGLVARLVLGGTLIAAGYLKFDELDKSQIAVRAYEMLPISLANFLGIVVPFFELAVGILLVIGAGVRITGALSALLMIGFMIAISQAWARGLSIDCGCFGGGGQVPEGEANYLTPLLRDTGLALLGVYLTLFPHTKFGLDKTPAPATQLGESNNG
;
A
#
# COMPACT_ATOMS: atom_id res chain seq x y z
N MET A 1 -11.59 5.45 -25.30
CA MET A 1 -11.35 5.21 -23.85
C MET A 1 -10.40 4.03 -23.58
N LYS A 2 -10.27 3.04 -24.48
CA LYS A 2 -9.38 1.87 -24.30
C LYS A 2 -7.87 2.17 -24.32
N THR A 3 -7.44 3.31 -24.86
CA THR A 3 -6.02 3.67 -25.01
C THR A 3 -5.42 4.33 -23.74
N ILE A 4 -6.25 4.97 -22.91
CA ILE A 4 -5.80 5.72 -21.71
C ILE A 4 -5.67 4.80 -20.51
N GLN A 5 -6.50 3.75 -20.40
CA GLN A 5 -6.54 2.83 -19.27
C GLN A 5 -5.18 2.18 -18.92
N PRO A 6 -4.38 1.66 -19.87
CA PRO A 6 -3.10 1.06 -19.54
C PRO A 6 -2.06 2.07 -19.06
N TRP A 7 -2.16 3.35 -19.46
CA TRP A 7 -1.31 4.43 -18.95
C TRP A 7 -1.69 4.84 -17.54
N LEU A 8 -2.99 4.96 -17.25
CA LEU A 8 -3.48 5.21 -15.89
C LEU A 8 -3.05 4.09 -14.93
N GLY A 9 -3.15 2.83 -15.37
CA GLY A 9 -2.66 1.69 -14.61
C GLY A 9 -1.16 1.75 -14.34
N LEU A 10 -0.35 2.17 -15.32
CA LEU A 10 1.08 2.37 -15.14
C LEU A 10 1.39 3.46 -14.10
N VAL A 11 0.75 4.63 -14.23
CA VAL A 11 0.94 5.74 -13.28
C VAL A 11 0.49 5.33 -11.87
N ALA A 12 -0.68 4.74 -11.73
CA ALA A 12 -1.19 4.25 -10.45
C ALA A 12 -0.21 3.27 -9.77
N ARG A 13 0.37 2.34 -10.56
CA ARG A 13 1.33 1.35 -10.13
C ARG A 13 2.64 1.99 -9.66
N LEU A 14 3.17 2.96 -10.41
CA LEU A 14 4.41 3.67 -10.07
C LEU A 14 4.22 4.56 -8.83
N VAL A 15 3.09 5.26 -8.72
CA VAL A 15 2.78 6.10 -7.55
C VAL A 15 2.61 5.24 -6.31
N LEU A 16 1.76 4.20 -6.37
CA LEU A 16 1.51 3.34 -5.21
C LEU A 16 2.77 2.55 -4.82
N GLY A 17 3.43 1.93 -5.80
CA GLY A 17 4.66 1.15 -5.58
C GLY A 17 5.82 2.01 -5.08
N GLY A 18 6.02 3.19 -5.67
CA GLY A 18 7.04 4.14 -5.23
C GLY A 18 6.81 4.65 -3.81
N THR A 19 5.55 4.93 -3.44
CA THR A 19 5.18 5.33 -2.08
C THR A 19 5.45 4.21 -1.08
N LEU A 20 5.08 2.97 -1.39
CA LEU A 20 5.35 1.81 -0.53
C LEU A 20 6.86 1.54 -0.36
N ILE A 21 7.64 1.66 -1.44
CA ILE A 21 9.11 1.53 -1.37
C ILE A 21 9.68 2.60 -0.45
N ALA A 22 9.30 3.87 -0.64
CA ALA A 22 9.77 4.96 0.18
C ALA A 22 9.40 4.77 1.66
N ALA A 23 8.15 4.41 1.95
CA ALA A 23 7.68 4.17 3.31
C ALA A 23 8.40 2.99 3.97
N GLY A 24 8.54 1.87 3.25
CA GLY A 24 9.24 0.67 3.74
C GLY A 24 10.73 0.92 3.95
N TYR A 25 11.39 1.65 3.04
CA TYR A 25 12.81 1.97 3.14
C TYR A 25 13.11 2.85 4.37
N LEU A 26 12.35 3.93 4.57
CA LEU A 26 12.51 4.84 5.71
C LEU A 26 12.31 4.14 7.06
N LYS A 27 11.36 3.19 7.13
CA LYS A 27 11.14 2.38 8.34
C LYS A 27 12.21 1.31 8.51
N PHE A 28 12.73 0.77 7.41
CA PHE A 28 13.80 -0.24 7.44
C PHE A 28 15.10 0.31 8.02
N ASP A 29 15.42 1.56 7.71
CA ASP A 29 16.62 2.25 8.23
C ASP A 29 16.53 2.49 9.75
N GLU A 30 15.31 2.59 10.30
CA GLU A 30 15.05 2.84 11.73
C GLU A 30 14.00 1.88 12.31
N LEU A 31 14.28 0.57 12.31
CA LEU A 31 13.35 -0.46 12.79
C LEU A 31 12.87 -0.25 14.22
N ASP A 32 13.73 0.27 15.11
CA ASP A 32 13.36 0.59 16.49
C ASP A 32 12.25 1.64 16.54
N LYS A 33 12.34 2.69 15.72
CA LYS A 33 11.29 3.71 15.61
C LYS A 33 10.01 3.14 15.02
N SER A 34 10.11 2.23 14.04
CA SER A 34 8.97 1.53 13.50
C SER A 34 8.22 0.72 14.57
N GLN A 35 8.94 0.02 15.45
CA GLN A 35 8.34 -0.71 16.58
C GLN A 35 7.68 0.25 17.60
N ILE A 36 8.35 1.38 17.91
CA ILE A 36 7.79 2.42 18.80
C ILE A 36 6.51 2.99 18.21
N ALA A 37 6.48 3.26 16.91
CA ALA A 37 5.31 3.76 16.21
C ALA A 37 4.12 2.78 16.34
N VAL A 38 4.32 1.48 16.08
CA VAL A 38 3.25 0.47 16.21
C VAL A 38 2.77 0.34 17.65
N ARG A 39 3.67 0.40 18.64
CA ARG A 39 3.29 0.38 20.06
C ARG A 39 2.47 1.59 20.49
N ALA A 40 2.77 2.77 19.93
CA ALA A 40 2.07 4.02 20.27
C ALA A 40 0.57 3.99 19.95
N TYR A 41 0.12 3.14 19.03
CA TYR A 41 -1.30 2.93 18.74
C TYR A 41 -2.06 2.21 19.87
N GLU A 42 -1.35 1.52 20.77
CA GLU A 42 -1.94 0.79 21.93
C GLU A 42 -3.09 -0.16 21.55
N MET A 43 -3.02 -0.75 20.35
CA MET A 43 -4.05 -1.69 19.85
C MET A 43 -3.69 -3.14 20.12
N LEU A 44 -2.40 -3.44 20.28
CA LEU A 44 -1.85 -4.78 20.27
C LEU A 44 -0.96 -5.03 21.47
N PRO A 45 -0.83 -6.30 21.93
CA PRO A 45 0.18 -6.68 22.89
C PRO A 45 1.59 -6.27 22.39
N ILE A 46 2.48 -5.89 23.30
CA ILE A 46 3.82 -5.37 22.96
C ILE A 46 4.61 -6.32 22.05
N SER A 47 4.53 -7.62 22.27
CA SER A 47 5.21 -8.63 21.45
C SER A 47 4.73 -8.61 20.00
N LEU A 48 3.41 -8.50 19.78
CA LEU A 48 2.81 -8.44 18.44
C LEU A 48 3.08 -7.09 17.78
N ALA A 49 3.04 -5.99 18.54
CA ALA A 49 3.37 -4.66 18.03
C ALA A 49 4.83 -4.59 17.56
N ASN A 50 5.77 -5.15 18.32
CA ASN A 50 7.17 -5.24 17.92
C ASN A 50 7.37 -6.10 16.66
N PHE A 51 6.70 -7.25 16.58
CA PHE A 51 6.75 -8.13 15.42
C PHE A 51 6.24 -7.40 14.16
N LEU A 52 5.10 -6.72 14.24
CA LEU A 52 4.55 -5.95 13.12
C LEU A 52 5.45 -4.77 12.76
N GLY A 53 6.05 -4.09 13.74
CA GLY A 53 7.00 -3.00 13.50
C GLY A 53 8.22 -3.43 12.67
N ILE A 54 8.58 -4.73 12.70
CA ILE A 54 9.63 -5.30 11.85
C ILE A 54 9.07 -5.79 10.53
N VAL A 55 7.98 -6.55 10.53
CA VAL A 55 7.47 -7.24 9.35
C VAL A 55 6.86 -6.27 8.33
N VAL A 56 6.14 -5.24 8.79
CA VAL A 56 5.45 -4.30 7.89
C VAL A 56 6.40 -3.58 6.94
N PRO A 57 7.56 -3.02 7.33
CA PRO A 57 8.52 -2.41 6.41
C PRO A 57 8.99 -3.35 5.30
N PHE A 58 9.30 -4.60 5.63
CA PHE A 58 9.70 -5.60 4.63
C PHE A 58 8.56 -5.92 3.65
N PHE A 59 7.34 -6.01 4.18
CA PHE A 59 6.16 -6.26 3.37
C PHE A 59 5.88 -5.08 2.42
N GLU A 60 5.98 -3.84 2.90
CA GLU A 60 5.84 -2.62 2.09
C GLU A 60 6.87 -2.59 0.96
N LEU A 61 8.14 -2.87 1.26
CA LEU A 61 9.21 -2.94 0.25
C LEU A 61 8.92 -4.02 -0.79
N ALA A 62 8.60 -5.24 -0.37
CA ALA A 62 8.34 -6.35 -1.28
C ALA A 62 7.16 -6.06 -2.22
N VAL A 63 6.03 -5.63 -1.66
CA VAL A 63 4.83 -5.30 -2.44
C VAL A 63 5.08 -4.10 -3.36
N GLY A 64 5.78 -3.07 -2.87
CA GLY A 64 6.15 -1.90 -3.66
C GLY A 64 7.03 -2.24 -4.85
N ILE A 65 8.06 -3.07 -4.65
CA ILE A 65 8.94 -3.55 -5.74
C ILE A 65 8.14 -4.36 -6.76
N LEU A 66 7.32 -5.32 -6.32
CA LEU A 66 6.47 -6.13 -7.20
C LEU A 66 5.50 -5.27 -8.02
N LEU A 67 4.93 -4.21 -7.43
CA LEU A 67 4.11 -3.25 -8.15
C LEU A 67 4.91 -2.49 -9.22
N VAL A 68 6.09 -1.98 -8.88
CA VAL A 68 6.92 -1.21 -9.83
C VAL A 68 7.34 -2.08 -11.02
N ILE A 69 7.76 -3.31 -10.81
CA ILE A 69 8.11 -4.25 -11.90
C ILE A 69 6.87 -4.82 -12.62
N GLY A 70 5.68 -4.70 -12.02
CA GLY A 70 4.41 -5.16 -12.59
C GLY A 70 4.22 -6.66 -12.54
N ALA A 71 4.66 -7.28 -11.48
CA ALA A 71 4.47 -8.70 -11.22
C ALA A 71 3.26 -8.91 -10.31
N GLY A 72 2.28 -9.70 -10.75
CA GLY A 72 1.07 -9.99 -9.98
C GLY A 72 0.26 -8.75 -9.65
N VAL A 73 0.10 -7.80 -10.57
CA VAL A 73 -0.52 -6.47 -10.34
C VAL A 73 -1.86 -6.56 -9.61
N ARG A 74 -2.66 -7.56 -9.90
CA ARG A 74 -3.95 -7.77 -9.23
C ARG A 74 -3.78 -8.10 -7.75
N ILE A 75 -2.86 -9.02 -7.44
CA ILE A 75 -2.62 -9.48 -6.05
C ILE A 75 -1.90 -8.39 -5.26
N THR A 76 -0.85 -7.81 -5.82
CA THR A 76 -0.08 -6.74 -5.17
C THR A 76 -0.90 -5.47 -4.98
N GLY A 77 -1.82 -5.16 -5.91
CA GLY A 77 -2.81 -4.09 -5.75
C GLY A 77 -3.76 -4.34 -4.58
N ALA A 78 -4.29 -5.57 -4.47
CA ALA A 78 -5.16 -5.96 -3.36
C ALA A 78 -4.42 -5.92 -2.01
N LEU A 79 -3.19 -6.43 -1.94
CA LEU A 79 -2.36 -6.39 -0.73
C LEU A 79 -2.05 -4.96 -0.31
N SER A 80 -1.75 -4.07 -1.27
CA SER A 80 -1.54 -2.64 -0.98
C SER A 80 -2.80 -1.96 -0.45
N ALA A 81 -3.97 -2.24 -1.04
CA ALA A 81 -5.23 -1.69 -0.57
C ALA A 81 -5.55 -2.16 0.86
N LEU A 82 -5.36 -3.45 1.16
CA LEU A 82 -5.55 -4.01 2.50
C LEU A 82 -4.61 -3.37 3.53
N LEU A 83 -3.34 -3.15 3.16
CA LEU A 83 -2.36 -2.51 4.02
C LEU A 83 -2.77 -1.06 4.33
N MET A 84 -3.18 -0.28 3.32
CA MET A 84 -3.65 1.09 3.52
C MET A 84 -4.92 1.15 4.38
N ILE A 85 -5.86 0.22 4.19
CA ILE A 85 -7.05 0.10 5.03
C ILE A 85 -6.65 -0.19 6.49
N GLY A 86 -5.69 -1.09 6.71
CA GLY A 86 -5.15 -1.38 8.03
C GLY A 86 -4.58 -0.13 8.72
N PHE A 87 -3.81 0.68 7.99
CA PHE A 87 -3.29 1.96 8.51
C PHE A 87 -4.41 2.96 8.81
N MET A 88 -5.40 3.09 7.91
CA MET A 88 -6.55 3.97 8.16
C MET A 88 -7.33 3.57 9.41
N ILE A 89 -7.54 2.28 9.64
CA ILE A 89 -8.20 1.78 10.87
C ILE A 89 -7.37 2.16 12.10
N ALA A 90 -6.05 1.92 12.07
CA ALA A 90 -5.15 2.25 13.16
C ALA A 90 -5.15 3.76 13.47
N ILE A 91 -5.04 4.61 12.46
CA ILE A 91 -5.05 6.07 12.60
C ILE A 91 -6.41 6.56 13.13
N SER A 92 -7.51 6.04 12.58
CA SER A 92 -8.86 6.45 12.98
C SER A 92 -9.16 6.09 14.44
N GLN A 93 -8.74 4.91 14.92
CA GLN A 93 -8.93 4.53 16.30
C GLN A 93 -8.05 5.36 17.26
N ALA A 94 -6.80 5.68 16.84
CA ALA A 94 -5.93 6.56 17.64
C ALA A 94 -6.54 7.95 17.79
N TRP A 95 -7.08 8.50 16.71
CA TRP A 95 -7.79 9.77 16.72
C TRP A 95 -9.05 9.74 17.61
N ALA A 96 -9.88 8.70 17.45
CA ALA A 96 -11.10 8.55 18.28
C ALA A 96 -10.80 8.39 19.77
N ARG A 97 -9.63 7.85 20.13
CA ARG A 97 -9.17 7.71 21.53
C ARG A 97 -8.43 8.94 22.06
N GLY A 98 -8.20 9.95 21.23
CA GLY A 98 -7.48 11.16 21.62
C GLY A 98 -5.99 10.92 21.90
N LEU A 99 -5.39 9.87 21.35
CA LEU A 99 -3.95 9.61 21.49
C LEU A 99 -3.18 10.68 20.72
N SER A 100 -2.15 11.27 21.30
CA SER A 100 -1.26 12.22 20.60
C SER A 100 -0.06 11.48 20.04
N ILE A 101 -0.22 10.96 18.79
CA ILE A 101 0.81 10.18 18.12
C ILE A 101 1.05 10.65 16.67
N ASP A 102 2.27 10.47 16.20
CA ASP A 102 2.60 10.51 14.79
C ASP A 102 2.35 9.13 14.17
N CYS A 103 1.77 9.10 12.97
CA CYS A 103 1.38 7.84 12.33
C CYS A 103 2.55 6.90 11.97
N GLY A 104 3.78 7.41 11.91
CA GLY A 104 4.96 6.62 11.58
C GLY A 104 4.98 6.04 10.17
N CYS A 105 4.12 6.52 9.26
CA CYS A 105 3.98 5.95 7.92
C CYS A 105 5.23 6.14 7.05
N PHE A 106 6.02 7.20 7.26
CA PHE A 106 7.25 7.53 6.52
C PHE A 106 8.48 7.65 7.42
N GLY A 107 8.68 6.71 8.33
CA GLY A 107 9.74 6.81 9.31
C GLY A 107 9.42 7.85 10.40
N GLY A 108 9.94 7.71 11.58
CA GLY A 108 9.44 8.43 12.74
C GLY A 108 8.29 7.66 13.39
N GLY A 109 7.39 8.35 14.03
CA GLY A 109 6.27 7.77 14.77
C GLY A 109 6.54 7.68 16.26
N GLY A 110 5.47 7.49 17.03
CA GLY A 110 5.50 7.49 18.46
C GLY A 110 4.66 8.62 19.05
N GLN A 111 4.82 8.88 20.33
CA GLN A 111 4.08 9.94 21.01
C GLN A 111 4.61 11.32 20.61
N VAL A 112 3.69 12.26 20.38
CA VAL A 112 3.97 13.68 20.10
C VAL A 112 3.27 14.55 21.15
N PRO A 113 3.70 15.81 21.32
CA PRO A 113 3.02 16.76 22.22
C PRO A 113 1.53 16.90 21.86
N GLU A 114 0.71 17.19 22.88
CA GLU A 114 -0.72 17.44 22.67
C GLU A 114 -0.94 18.60 21.69
N GLY A 115 -1.78 18.36 20.67
CA GLY A 115 -2.10 19.34 19.62
C GLY A 115 -1.18 19.29 18.39
N GLU A 116 -0.09 18.54 18.40
CA GLU A 116 0.79 18.37 17.24
C GLU A 116 0.43 17.15 16.38
N ALA A 117 -0.45 16.28 16.86
CA ALA A 117 -0.88 15.10 16.12
C ALA A 117 -1.72 15.49 14.88
N ASN A 118 -1.28 15.06 13.71
CA ASN A 118 -1.99 15.28 12.46
C ASN A 118 -2.52 13.94 11.91
N TYR A 119 -3.82 13.73 11.99
CA TYR A 119 -4.47 12.51 11.51
C TYR A 119 -5.09 12.67 10.12
N LEU A 120 -5.50 13.89 9.77
CA LEU A 120 -6.24 14.14 8.53
C LEU A 120 -5.38 13.91 7.28
N THR A 121 -4.14 14.42 7.29
CA THR A 121 -3.21 14.29 6.16
C THR A 121 -2.89 12.81 5.84
N PRO A 122 -2.48 11.97 6.82
CA PRO A 122 -2.28 10.55 6.56
C PRO A 122 -3.54 9.82 6.11
N LEU A 123 -4.70 10.10 6.70
CA LEU A 123 -5.97 9.48 6.30
C LEU A 123 -6.35 9.80 4.85
N LEU A 124 -6.24 11.05 4.42
CA LEU A 124 -6.53 11.45 3.04
C LEU A 124 -5.56 10.80 2.06
N ARG A 125 -4.27 10.78 2.39
CA ARG A 125 -3.25 10.13 1.58
C ARG A 125 -3.52 8.62 1.45
N ASP A 126 -3.71 7.93 2.57
CA ASP A 126 -3.90 6.48 2.59
C ASP A 126 -5.22 6.07 1.92
N THR A 127 -6.26 6.92 2.00
CA THR A 127 -7.49 6.76 1.22
C THR A 127 -7.20 6.82 -0.28
N GLY A 128 -6.45 7.81 -0.74
CA GLY A 128 -6.05 7.90 -2.15
C GLY A 128 -5.25 6.70 -2.62
N LEU A 129 -4.28 6.25 -1.82
CA LEU A 129 -3.47 5.06 -2.12
C LEU A 129 -4.29 3.76 -2.10
N ALA A 130 -5.24 3.62 -1.17
CA ALA A 130 -6.17 2.50 -1.14
C ALA A 130 -7.03 2.43 -2.40
N LEU A 131 -7.55 3.57 -2.86
CA LEU A 131 -8.32 3.65 -4.11
C LEU A 131 -7.47 3.25 -5.33
N LEU A 132 -6.20 3.65 -5.38
CA LEU A 132 -5.28 3.20 -6.43
C LEU A 132 -5.05 1.68 -6.37
N GLY A 133 -4.90 1.11 -5.18
CA GLY A 133 -4.77 -0.34 -4.98
C GLY A 133 -6.01 -1.11 -5.44
N VAL A 134 -7.20 -0.63 -5.09
CA VAL A 134 -8.48 -1.18 -5.56
C VAL A 134 -8.59 -1.07 -7.09
N TYR A 135 -8.24 0.08 -7.66
CA TYR A 135 -8.24 0.28 -9.11
C TYR A 135 -7.34 -0.74 -9.81
N LEU A 136 -6.11 -0.96 -9.33
CA LEU A 136 -5.18 -1.93 -9.90
C LEU A 136 -5.66 -3.39 -9.74
N THR A 137 -6.41 -3.68 -8.69
CA THR A 137 -7.02 -5.01 -8.46
C THR A 137 -8.12 -5.29 -9.48
N LEU A 138 -8.95 -4.28 -9.78
CA LEU A 138 -10.07 -4.38 -10.73
C LEU A 138 -9.59 -4.31 -12.18
N PHE A 139 -8.56 -3.50 -12.46
CA PHE A 139 -8.03 -3.23 -13.79
C PHE A 139 -6.52 -3.54 -13.88
N PRO A 140 -6.11 -4.81 -13.79
CA PRO A 140 -4.69 -5.20 -13.73
C PRO A 140 -3.94 -5.01 -15.06
N HIS A 141 -4.63 -4.70 -16.15
CA HIS A 141 -4.04 -4.51 -17.47
C HIS A 141 -3.25 -3.18 -17.52
N THR A 142 -1.95 -3.26 -17.29
CA THR A 142 -1.05 -2.10 -17.30
C THR A 142 0.02 -2.25 -18.39
N LYS A 143 0.52 -1.13 -18.94
CA LYS A 143 1.68 -1.16 -19.84
C LYS A 143 2.96 -1.54 -19.07
N PHE A 144 3.86 -2.25 -19.74
CA PHE A 144 5.19 -2.62 -19.21
C PHE A 144 5.15 -3.44 -17.91
N GLY A 145 4.14 -4.32 -17.72
CA GLY A 145 4.11 -5.29 -16.62
C GLY A 145 4.70 -6.65 -17.05
N LEU A 146 5.27 -7.39 -16.10
CA LEU A 146 5.67 -8.79 -16.29
C LEU A 146 4.46 -9.73 -16.42
N ASP A 147 3.28 -9.28 -16.00
CA ASP A 147 2.03 -10.03 -16.20
C ASP A 147 1.69 -10.07 -17.69
N LYS A 148 2.16 -11.10 -18.37
CA LYS A 148 1.64 -11.48 -19.68
C LYS A 148 0.21 -12.01 -19.45
N THR A 149 -0.79 -11.14 -19.55
CA THR A 149 -2.18 -11.60 -19.58
C THR A 149 -2.34 -12.51 -20.80
N PRO A 150 -2.75 -13.79 -20.63
CA PRO A 150 -3.13 -14.58 -21.80
C PRO A 150 -4.24 -13.83 -22.53
N ALA A 151 -4.08 -13.64 -23.84
CA ALA A 151 -5.13 -13.08 -24.69
C ALA A 151 -6.41 -13.88 -24.46
N PRO A 152 -7.61 -13.24 -24.39
CA PRO A 152 -8.85 -13.96 -24.23
C PRO A 152 -8.98 -14.99 -25.35
N ALA A 153 -9.22 -16.25 -24.97
CA ALA A 153 -9.29 -17.42 -25.84
C ALA A 153 -10.50 -17.41 -26.83
N THR A 154 -10.94 -16.24 -27.24
CA THR A 154 -12.16 -16.08 -28.09
C THR A 154 -11.83 -15.97 -29.59
N GLN A 155 -10.57 -16.16 -30.03
CA GLN A 155 -10.24 -16.09 -31.46
C GLN A 155 -9.72 -17.38 -32.08
N LEU A 156 -9.91 -18.54 -31.44
CA LEU A 156 -9.52 -19.83 -32.03
C LEU A 156 -10.71 -20.60 -32.65
N GLY A 157 -11.85 -19.97 -32.83
CA GLY A 157 -13.07 -20.63 -33.33
C GLY A 157 -13.54 -20.26 -34.72
N GLU A 158 -12.84 -19.39 -35.48
CA GLU A 158 -13.39 -18.87 -36.75
C GLU A 158 -12.41 -18.93 -37.93
N SER A 159 -11.66 -20.00 -38.05
CA SER A 159 -10.88 -20.26 -39.26
C SER A 159 -10.89 -21.74 -39.65
N ASN A 160 -12.08 -22.33 -39.80
CA ASN A 160 -12.19 -23.60 -40.52
C ASN A 160 -13.60 -23.83 -41.05
N ASN A 161 -14.06 -23.00 -41.96
CA ASN A 161 -15.12 -23.32 -42.95
C ASN A 161 -14.96 -22.38 -44.15
N GLY A 162 -14.22 -22.82 -45.13
CA GLY A 162 -14.10 -22.25 -46.44
C GLY A 162 -13.43 -23.26 -47.35
#